data_af0947146dffa68fc64f92fb1c770acc
#
_entry.id   af0947146dffa68fc64f92fb1c770acc
#
_cell.length_a   1.000
_cell.length_b   1.000
_cell.length_c   1.000
_cell.angle_alpha   90.00
_cell.angle_beta   90.00
_cell.angle_gamma   90.00
#
_symmetry.space_group_name_H-M   'P 1'
#
loop_
_entity.id
_entity.type
_entity.pdbx_description
1 polymer ?
#
loop_
_entity_poly.entity_id
_entity_poly.type
_entity_poly.pdbx_seq_one_letter_code
_entity_poly.pdbx_strand_id
1 'polypeptide(L)'
;MIQLFIIFMACALFGSHRVFSDDNTLSSFYEVAEQNCHDIACIRMNIDRINDAILKLLVERTAYVKRAGDLKSRTTRIADDRQRVADQEKKIIEKSIELELPIEISVPAFRAIAETSIKFQQGYIDQLTP
;
A
#
# COMPACT_ATOMS: atom_id res chain seq x y z
N MET A 1 62.36 34.93 -18.97
CA MET A 1 61.41 33.83 -19.24
C MET A 1 60.73 33.45 -17.94
N ILE A 2 59.55 33.93 -17.72
CA ILE A 2 58.75 33.76 -16.50
C ILE A 2 57.64 32.78 -16.84
N GLN A 3 57.69 31.59 -16.30
CA GLN A 3 56.70 30.55 -16.56
C GLN A 3 55.64 30.65 -15.47
N LEU A 4 54.44 31.03 -15.90
CA LEU A 4 53.28 31.24 -15.07
C LEU A 4 52.64 29.86 -14.79
N PHE A 5 52.70 29.35 -13.57
CA PHE A 5 51.96 28.16 -13.12
C PHE A 5 50.51 28.56 -12.83
N ILE A 6 49.59 28.18 -13.71
CA ILE A 6 48.17 28.28 -13.47
C ILE A 6 47.76 27.01 -12.69
N ILE A 7 47.47 27.18 -11.40
CA ILE A 7 46.87 26.15 -10.57
C ILE A 7 45.38 26.10 -10.91
N PHE A 8 44.95 25.06 -11.64
CA PHE A 8 43.54 24.75 -11.83
C PHE A 8 42.99 24.14 -10.53
N MET A 9 42.30 24.97 -9.75
CA MET A 9 41.56 24.52 -8.58
C MET A 9 40.23 23.93 -9.10
N ALA A 10 40.20 22.60 -9.29
CA ALA A 10 38.99 21.85 -9.59
C ALA A 10 38.11 21.83 -8.35
N CYS A 11 37.13 22.74 -8.32
CA CYS A 11 36.05 22.72 -7.34
C CYS A 11 35.13 21.54 -7.67
N ALA A 12 35.38 20.40 -7.05
CA ALA A 12 34.48 19.26 -7.11
C ALA A 12 33.20 19.63 -6.37
N LEU A 13 32.22 20.11 -7.13
CA LEU A 13 30.82 20.19 -6.68
C LEU A 13 30.32 18.76 -6.48
N PHE A 14 30.50 18.23 -5.29
CA PHE A 14 29.71 17.09 -4.83
C PHE A 14 28.26 17.57 -4.75
N GLY A 15 27.58 17.52 -5.88
CA GLY A 15 26.13 17.54 -5.95
C GLY A 15 25.66 16.30 -5.21
N SER A 16 25.20 16.47 -3.99
CA SER A 16 24.38 15.47 -3.32
C SER A 16 23.16 15.26 -4.19
N HIS A 17 23.24 14.32 -5.14
CA HIS A 17 22.06 13.73 -5.72
C HIS A 17 21.33 13.07 -4.54
N ARG A 18 20.37 13.80 -3.96
CA ARG A 18 19.29 13.14 -3.25
C ARG A 18 18.62 12.27 -4.31
N VAL A 19 18.96 11.00 -4.31
CA VAL A 19 18.13 9.97 -4.89
C VAL A 19 16.81 10.16 -4.17
N PHE A 20 15.82 10.67 -4.88
CA PHE A 20 14.43 10.68 -4.43
C PHE A 20 14.02 9.21 -4.51
N SER A 21 14.41 8.46 -3.51
CA SER A 21 13.83 7.17 -3.19
C SER A 21 12.38 7.48 -2.90
N ASP A 22 11.46 6.93 -3.69
CA ASP A 22 10.03 6.89 -3.33
C ASP A 22 9.89 5.95 -2.12
N ASP A 23 10.53 6.31 -1.02
CA ASP A 23 10.54 5.56 0.22
C ASP A 23 9.23 5.80 0.95
N ASN A 24 8.17 5.14 0.44
CA ASN A 24 6.88 5.02 1.12
C ASN A 24 6.99 4.02 2.28
N THR A 25 8.05 4.10 3.07
CA THR A 25 8.28 3.25 4.23
C THR A 25 7.69 3.87 5.49
N LEU A 26 7.49 3.05 6.52
CA LEU A 26 6.99 3.53 7.80
C LEU A 26 7.90 4.62 8.39
N SER A 27 9.23 4.44 8.33
CA SER A 27 10.19 5.43 8.82
C SER A 27 10.10 6.75 8.08
N SER A 28 9.98 6.74 6.74
CA SER A 28 9.86 7.97 5.95
C SER A 28 8.57 8.74 6.25
N PHE A 29 7.45 8.05 6.41
CA PHE A 29 6.19 8.67 6.81
C PHE A 29 6.20 9.18 8.26
N TYR A 30 6.92 8.48 9.15
CA TYR A 30 7.06 8.94 10.54
C TYR A 30 7.81 10.27 10.60
N GLU A 31 8.92 10.43 9.88
CA GLU A 31 9.66 11.68 9.78
C GLU A 31 8.77 12.84 9.28
N VAL A 32 7.96 12.58 8.25
CA VAL A 32 7.00 13.58 7.72
C VAL A 32 5.95 13.95 8.78
N ALA A 33 5.43 12.96 9.51
CA ALA A 33 4.46 13.19 10.56
C ALA A 33 5.06 14.00 11.73
N GLU A 34 6.29 13.69 12.13
CA GLU A 34 7.02 14.43 13.19
C GLU A 34 7.24 15.89 12.82
N GLN A 35 7.61 16.16 11.55
CA GLN A 35 7.85 17.51 11.05
C GLN A 35 6.57 18.35 10.92
N ASN A 36 5.43 17.72 10.61
CA ASN A 36 4.20 18.44 10.27
C ASN A 36 3.14 18.45 11.38
N CYS A 37 3.22 17.56 12.36
CA CYS A 37 2.23 17.45 13.42
C CYS A 37 2.88 17.55 14.81
N HIS A 38 2.53 18.58 15.56
CA HIS A 38 3.08 18.86 16.89
C HIS A 38 2.05 18.66 18.01
N ASP A 39 0.83 18.23 17.69
CA ASP A 39 -0.22 17.92 18.65
C ASP A 39 -1.10 16.73 18.21
N ILE A 40 -1.85 16.19 19.14
CA ILE A 40 -2.73 15.04 18.92
C ILE A 40 -3.90 15.38 17.99
N ALA A 41 -4.36 16.61 17.92
CA ALA A 41 -5.46 17.01 17.03
C ALA A 41 -5.01 16.90 15.56
N CYS A 42 -3.81 17.37 15.24
CA CYS A 42 -3.18 17.22 13.93
C CYS A 42 -3.03 15.75 13.55
N ILE A 43 -2.54 14.91 14.45
CA ILE A 43 -2.38 13.45 14.21
C ILE A 43 -3.74 12.80 13.88
N ARG A 44 -4.77 13.06 14.68
CA ARG A 44 -6.12 12.51 14.47
C ARG A 44 -6.71 12.92 13.12
N MET A 45 -6.59 14.18 12.75
CA MET A 45 -7.05 14.70 11.46
C MET A 45 -6.37 13.98 10.28
N ASN A 46 -5.08 13.70 10.36
CA ASN A 46 -4.37 12.96 9.32
C ASN A 46 -4.76 11.48 9.28
N ILE A 47 -4.99 10.85 10.44
CA ILE A 47 -5.52 9.48 10.50
C ILE A 47 -6.90 9.42 9.85
N ASP A 48 -7.80 10.35 10.15
CA ASP A 48 -9.14 10.41 9.55
C ASP A 48 -9.07 10.59 8.02
N ARG A 49 -8.21 11.47 7.54
CA ARG A 49 -7.96 11.63 6.10
C ARG A 49 -7.45 10.33 5.45
N ILE A 50 -6.57 9.59 6.13
CA ILE A 50 -6.06 8.30 5.63
C ILE A 50 -7.17 7.26 5.63
N ASN A 51 -8.01 7.21 6.67
CA ASN A 51 -9.15 6.30 6.73
C ASN A 51 -10.12 6.54 5.56
N ASP A 52 -10.39 7.79 5.18
CA ASP A 52 -11.20 8.13 4.00
C ASP A 52 -10.56 7.60 2.70
N ALA A 53 -9.24 7.69 2.58
CA ALA A 53 -8.52 7.13 1.42
C ALA A 53 -8.62 5.59 1.38
N ILE A 54 -8.47 4.92 2.51
CA ILE A 54 -8.65 3.47 2.64
C ILE A 54 -10.07 3.06 2.23
N LEU A 55 -11.10 3.78 2.69
CA LEU A 55 -12.49 3.49 2.31
C LEU A 55 -12.70 3.61 0.79
N LYS A 56 -12.14 4.63 0.14
CA LYS A 56 -12.23 4.78 -1.33
C LYS A 56 -11.56 3.61 -2.05
N LEU A 57 -10.39 3.16 -1.60
CA LEU A 57 -9.71 1.99 -2.15
C LEU A 57 -10.50 0.70 -1.91
N LEU A 58 -11.19 0.56 -0.77
CA LEU A 58 -12.08 -0.57 -0.52
C LEU A 58 -13.32 -0.56 -1.44
N VAL A 59 -13.87 0.61 -1.76
CA VAL A 59 -14.96 0.74 -2.77
C VAL A 59 -14.47 0.23 -4.12
N GLU A 60 -13.32 0.70 -4.60
CA GLU A 60 -12.73 0.25 -5.85
C GLU A 60 -12.49 -1.26 -5.85
N ARG A 61 -11.82 -1.79 -4.81
CA ARG A 61 -11.58 -3.22 -4.65
C ARG A 61 -12.88 -4.03 -4.67
N THR A 62 -13.92 -3.56 -3.99
CA THR A 62 -15.22 -4.24 -3.93
C THR A 62 -15.89 -4.29 -5.30
N ALA A 63 -15.73 -3.28 -6.14
CA ALA A 63 -16.22 -3.31 -7.53
C ALA A 63 -15.55 -4.45 -8.33
N TYR A 64 -14.24 -4.65 -8.19
CA TYR A 64 -13.56 -5.80 -8.81
C TYR A 64 -13.98 -7.15 -8.23
N VAL A 65 -14.20 -7.23 -6.91
CA VAL A 65 -14.74 -8.44 -6.25
C VAL A 65 -16.13 -8.78 -6.81
N LYS A 66 -17.00 -7.79 -6.96
CA LYS A 66 -18.33 -7.96 -7.56
C LYS A 66 -18.23 -8.43 -9.01
N ARG A 67 -17.34 -7.80 -9.81
CA ARG A 67 -17.13 -8.21 -11.20
C ARG A 67 -16.59 -9.65 -11.30
N ALA A 68 -15.71 -10.07 -10.41
CA ALA A 68 -15.29 -11.46 -10.33
C ALA A 68 -16.47 -12.41 -10.00
N GLY A 69 -17.42 -11.96 -9.18
CA GLY A 69 -18.67 -12.66 -8.91
C GLY A 69 -19.52 -12.89 -10.18
N ASP A 70 -19.65 -11.87 -11.05
CA ASP A 70 -20.35 -12.01 -12.34
C ASP A 70 -19.73 -13.10 -13.21
N LEU A 71 -18.41 -13.19 -13.24
CA LEU A 71 -17.69 -14.19 -14.02
C LEU A 71 -17.84 -15.59 -13.41
N LYS A 72 -17.68 -15.70 -12.09
CA LYS A 72 -17.78 -16.97 -11.35
C LYS A 72 -19.20 -17.53 -11.35
N SER A 73 -20.25 -16.69 -11.36
CA SER A 73 -21.64 -17.14 -11.43
C SER A 73 -21.92 -17.99 -12.66
N ARG A 74 -21.18 -17.78 -13.74
CA ARG A 74 -21.29 -18.49 -15.02
C ARG A 74 -20.37 -19.73 -15.11
N THR A 75 -19.52 -19.96 -14.12
CA THR A 75 -18.50 -21.01 -14.12
C THR A 75 -18.59 -21.86 -12.86
N THR A 76 -17.72 -21.58 -11.89
CA THR A 76 -17.58 -22.36 -10.66
C THR A 76 -18.70 -22.17 -9.66
N ARG A 77 -19.37 -21.01 -9.67
CA ARG A 77 -20.34 -20.56 -8.67
C ARG A 77 -19.81 -20.49 -7.25
N ILE A 78 -18.49 -20.56 -7.06
CA ILE A 78 -17.80 -20.58 -5.76
C ILE A 78 -16.93 -19.34 -5.66
N ALA A 79 -17.18 -18.50 -4.63
CA ALA A 79 -16.38 -17.33 -4.35
C ALA A 79 -15.01 -17.71 -3.76
N ASP A 80 -14.99 -18.73 -2.89
CA ASP A 80 -13.80 -19.14 -2.15
C ASP A 80 -12.73 -19.75 -3.07
N ASP A 81 -11.52 -19.20 -2.95
CA ASP A 81 -10.31 -19.67 -3.62
C ASP A 81 -9.18 -19.60 -2.59
N ARG A 82 -9.03 -20.67 -1.82
CA ARG A 82 -8.04 -20.73 -0.72
C ARG A 82 -6.61 -20.62 -1.22
N GLN A 83 -6.29 -21.12 -2.40
CA GLN A 83 -4.96 -20.96 -2.98
C GLN A 83 -4.69 -19.48 -3.25
N ARG A 84 -5.65 -18.78 -3.85
CA ARG A 84 -5.54 -17.34 -4.11
C ARG A 84 -5.37 -16.51 -2.83
N VAL A 85 -6.09 -16.87 -1.76
CA VAL A 85 -5.97 -16.20 -0.46
C VAL A 85 -4.56 -16.37 0.11
N ALA A 86 -4.03 -17.61 0.08
CA ALA A 86 -2.67 -17.89 0.54
C ALA A 86 -1.60 -17.14 -0.27
N ASP A 87 -1.74 -17.11 -1.60
CA ASP A 87 -0.83 -16.37 -2.48
C ASP A 87 -0.86 -14.86 -2.23
N GLN A 88 -2.05 -14.32 -1.92
CA GLN A 88 -2.19 -12.92 -1.54
C GLN A 88 -1.54 -12.63 -0.19
N GLU A 89 -1.77 -13.48 0.82
CA GLU A 89 -1.17 -13.30 2.15
C GLU A 89 0.35 -13.28 2.07
N LYS A 90 0.95 -14.19 1.29
CA LYS A 90 2.40 -14.21 1.04
C LYS A 90 2.89 -12.86 0.48
N LYS A 91 2.22 -12.33 -0.54
CA LYS A 91 2.56 -11.02 -1.13
C LYS A 91 2.40 -9.86 -0.15
N ILE A 92 1.39 -9.92 0.72
CA ILE A 92 1.20 -8.91 1.76
C ILE A 92 2.36 -8.93 2.75
N ILE A 93 2.81 -10.10 3.18
CA ILE A 93 3.96 -10.23 4.09
C ILE A 93 5.22 -9.67 3.42
N GLU A 94 5.53 -10.08 2.19
CA GLU A 94 6.70 -9.61 1.45
C GLU A 94 6.68 -8.07 1.30
N LYS A 95 5.52 -7.50 0.92
CA LYS A 95 5.39 -6.05 0.74
C LYS A 95 5.41 -5.29 2.06
N SER A 96 4.90 -5.88 3.14
CA SER A 96 4.95 -5.28 4.48
C SER A 96 6.39 -5.13 4.96
N ILE A 97 7.22 -6.15 4.75
CA ILE A 97 8.65 -6.11 5.10
C ILE A 97 9.35 -5.00 4.32
N GLU A 98 9.12 -4.92 3.02
CA GLU A 98 9.67 -3.87 2.14
C GLU A 98 9.30 -2.46 2.60
N LEU A 99 8.05 -2.28 3.06
CA LEU A 99 7.52 -0.99 3.52
C LEU A 99 7.75 -0.72 5.01
N GLU A 100 8.47 -1.57 5.73
CA GLU A 100 8.66 -1.50 7.19
C GLU A 100 7.34 -1.52 7.97
N LEU A 101 6.26 -2.02 7.36
CA LEU A 101 4.96 -2.11 8.02
C LEU A 101 4.91 -3.37 8.89
N PRO A 102 4.62 -3.26 10.22
CA PRO A 102 4.49 -4.43 11.08
C PRO A 102 3.47 -5.43 10.54
N ILE A 103 3.88 -6.69 10.41
CA ILE A 103 3.02 -7.76 9.87
C ILE A 103 1.82 -8.04 10.78
N GLU A 104 1.92 -7.70 12.05
CA GLU A 104 0.85 -7.74 13.04
C GLU A 104 -0.30 -6.77 12.73
N ILE A 105 -0.05 -5.74 11.91
CA ILE A 105 -1.05 -4.80 11.40
C ILE A 105 -1.56 -5.27 10.05
N SER A 106 -0.65 -5.53 9.10
CA SER A 106 -1.03 -5.79 7.71
C SER A 106 -1.73 -7.13 7.52
N VAL A 107 -1.21 -8.21 8.10
CA VAL A 107 -1.74 -9.56 7.87
C VAL A 107 -3.18 -9.70 8.39
N PRO A 108 -3.52 -9.36 9.63
CA PRO A 108 -4.91 -9.48 10.11
C PRO A 108 -5.86 -8.54 9.37
N ALA A 109 -5.42 -7.32 8.99
CA ALA A 109 -6.24 -6.39 8.23
C ALA A 109 -6.60 -6.96 6.85
N PHE A 110 -5.60 -7.41 6.08
CA PHE A 110 -5.85 -7.97 4.76
C PHE A 110 -6.56 -9.32 4.78
N ARG A 111 -6.35 -10.15 5.82
CA ARG A 111 -7.11 -11.37 6.03
C ARG A 111 -8.59 -11.08 6.27
N ALA A 112 -8.93 -10.09 7.10
CA ALA A 112 -10.30 -9.66 7.31
C ALA A 112 -10.95 -9.15 6.02
N ILE A 113 -10.23 -8.35 5.23
CA ILE A 113 -10.69 -7.86 3.91
C ILE A 113 -10.94 -9.04 2.96
N ALA A 114 -10.06 -10.05 2.92
CA ALA A 114 -10.23 -11.22 2.05
C ALA A 114 -11.46 -12.04 2.45
N GLU A 115 -11.58 -12.41 3.72
CA GLU A 115 -12.69 -13.23 4.23
C GLU A 115 -14.06 -12.54 4.08
N THR A 116 -14.14 -11.24 4.38
CA THR A 116 -15.38 -10.49 4.20
C THR A 116 -15.74 -10.31 2.72
N SER A 117 -14.75 -10.15 1.84
CA SER A 117 -14.95 -10.09 0.40
C SER A 117 -15.46 -11.41 -0.19
N ILE A 118 -14.97 -12.55 0.30
CA ILE A 118 -15.44 -13.89 -0.11
C ILE A 118 -16.91 -14.04 0.27
N LYS A 119 -17.29 -13.69 1.49
CA LYS A 119 -18.69 -13.75 1.95
C LYS A 119 -19.60 -12.84 1.12
N PHE A 120 -19.18 -11.61 0.88
CA PHE A 120 -19.92 -10.67 0.03
C PHE A 120 -20.10 -11.22 -1.39
N GLN A 121 -19.01 -11.72 -2.00
CA GLN A 121 -19.02 -12.26 -3.36
C GLN A 121 -19.93 -13.49 -3.47
N GLN A 122 -19.89 -14.41 -2.50
CA GLN A 122 -20.75 -15.59 -2.51
C GLN A 122 -22.22 -15.21 -2.43
N GLY A 123 -22.60 -14.32 -1.51
CA GLY A 123 -23.98 -13.83 -1.43
C GLY A 123 -24.45 -13.14 -2.71
N TYR A 124 -23.55 -12.45 -3.41
CA TYR A 124 -23.85 -11.86 -4.71
C TYR A 124 -24.02 -12.92 -5.80
N ILE A 125 -23.17 -13.94 -5.87
CA ILE A 125 -23.29 -15.08 -6.81
C ILE A 125 -24.62 -15.80 -6.61
N ASP A 126 -25.00 -16.06 -5.35
CA ASP A 126 -26.24 -16.77 -5.01
C ASP A 126 -27.48 -16.02 -5.46
N GLN A 127 -27.45 -14.69 -5.48
CA GLN A 127 -28.53 -13.84 -6.01
C GLN A 127 -28.63 -13.89 -7.55
N LEU A 128 -27.52 -14.13 -8.24
CA LEU A 128 -27.50 -14.22 -9.72
C LEU A 128 -27.91 -15.59 -10.24
N THR A 129 -27.98 -16.58 -9.39
CA THR A 129 -28.27 -17.99 -9.73
C THR A 129 -29.48 -18.45 -8.96
N PRO A 130 -30.71 -18.33 -9.56
CA PRO A 130 -31.93 -18.83 -8.94
C PRO A 130 -31.95 -20.34 -8.78
#